data_00efdab3407efa78747808dcd35d5964
#
_entry.id   00efdab3407efa78747808dcd35d5964
#
_cell.length_a   1.000
_cell.length_b   1.000
_cell.length_c   1.000
_cell.angle_alpha   90.00
_cell.angle_beta   90.00
_cell.angle_gamma   90.00
#
_symmetry.space_group_name_H-M   'P 1'
#
loop_
_entity.id
_entity.type
_entity.pdbx_description
1 polymer ?
#
loop_
_entity_poly.entity_id
_entity_poly.type
_entity_poly.pdbx_seq_one_letter_code
_entity_poly.pdbx_strand_id
1 'polypeptide(L)'
;MKKVLTVGVYDLLHIGHVELFKKARQLGDHLIVAVQDSDVILKYKPEAKMLYSTEERCYMVKAIRYVDEVIVYRGVDDIVKEVDFDVFAKGPDQNHAGFQAAVEWCRQHGKEVVVLPRTEGISSSWLKEEIKRM
;
A
#
# COMPACT_ATOMS: atom_id res chain seq x y z
N MET A 1 13.24 -5.08 -16.94
CA MET A 1 11.98 -4.50 -16.42
C MET A 1 12.22 -4.06 -14.98
N LYS A 2 11.93 -2.81 -14.71
CA LYS A 2 12.06 -2.26 -13.35
C LYS A 2 10.74 -2.37 -12.63
N LYS A 3 10.69 -3.15 -11.57
CA LYS A 3 9.46 -3.44 -10.81
C LYS A 3 9.39 -2.60 -9.54
N VAL A 4 8.23 -2.03 -9.29
CA VAL A 4 7.97 -1.20 -8.11
C VAL A 4 6.97 -1.93 -7.21
N LEU A 5 7.27 -2.04 -5.92
CA LEU A 5 6.37 -2.59 -4.92
C LEU A 5 5.86 -1.48 -4.02
N THR A 6 4.55 -1.44 -3.80
CA THR A 6 3.94 -0.59 -2.77
C THR A 6 2.91 -1.42 -2.01
N VAL A 7 2.71 -1.11 -0.74
CA VAL A 7 1.83 -1.88 0.15
C VAL A 7 0.85 -0.96 0.86
N GLY A 8 -0.31 -1.48 1.22
CA GLY A 8 -1.29 -0.71 1.97
C GLY A 8 -2.56 -1.48 2.27
N VAL A 9 -3.48 -0.84 2.95
CA VAL A 9 -4.77 -1.41 3.34
C VAL A 9 -5.82 -1.18 2.26
N TYR A 10 -5.95 0.05 1.80
CA TYR A 10 -6.86 0.48 0.72
C TYR A 10 -8.34 0.15 1.00
N ASP A 11 -8.80 0.33 2.23
CA ASP A 11 -10.17 0.01 2.62
C ASP A 11 -11.19 0.93 1.96
N LEU A 12 -10.84 2.20 1.80
CA LEU A 12 -11.69 3.17 1.12
C LEU A 12 -10.83 3.92 0.11
N LEU A 13 -10.84 3.44 -1.14
CA LEU A 13 -10.04 4.04 -2.21
C LEU A 13 -10.50 5.46 -2.50
N HIS A 14 -9.54 6.34 -2.68
CA HIS A 14 -9.79 7.75 -2.99
C HIS A 14 -8.72 8.27 -3.93
N ILE A 15 -8.85 9.53 -4.33
CA ILE A 15 -7.94 10.15 -5.30
C ILE A 15 -6.47 10.11 -4.83
N GLY A 16 -6.24 10.18 -3.52
CA GLY A 16 -4.89 10.08 -2.96
C GLY A 16 -4.21 8.76 -3.28
N HIS A 17 -4.97 7.66 -3.24
CA HIS A 17 -4.45 6.34 -3.61
C HIS A 17 -4.15 6.27 -5.11
N VAL A 18 -5.03 6.81 -5.94
CA VAL A 18 -4.83 6.82 -7.40
C VAL A 18 -3.58 7.62 -7.76
N GLU A 19 -3.40 8.78 -7.15
CA GLU A 19 -2.22 9.62 -7.36
C GLU A 19 -0.94 8.92 -6.90
N LEU A 20 -1.00 8.21 -5.77
CA LEU A 20 0.12 7.42 -5.26
C LEU A 20 0.51 6.34 -6.27
N PHE A 21 -0.46 5.60 -6.79
CA PHE A 21 -0.20 4.54 -7.77
C PHE A 21 0.37 5.11 -9.07
N LYS A 22 -0.13 6.25 -9.52
CA LYS A 22 0.40 6.94 -10.70
C LYS A 22 1.86 7.29 -10.52
N LYS A 23 2.21 7.89 -9.37
CA LYS A 23 3.60 8.28 -9.06
C LYS A 23 4.50 7.06 -8.91
N ALA A 24 4.01 6.02 -8.23
CA ALA A 24 4.77 4.78 -8.05
C ALA A 24 5.05 4.11 -9.40
N ARG A 25 4.06 4.08 -10.29
CA ARG A 25 4.22 3.49 -11.63
C ARG A 25 5.29 4.22 -12.44
N GLN A 26 5.46 5.51 -12.23
CA GLN A 26 6.48 6.32 -12.92
C GLN A 26 7.91 6.00 -12.48
N LEU A 27 8.08 5.29 -11.35
CA LEU A 27 9.38 4.88 -10.85
C LEU A 27 9.95 3.65 -11.55
N GLY A 28 9.14 2.97 -12.37
CA GLY A 28 9.55 1.78 -13.09
C GLY A 28 8.60 1.43 -14.21
N ASP A 29 8.64 0.17 -14.63
CA ASP A 29 7.87 -0.35 -15.76
C ASP A 29 6.69 -1.21 -15.35
N HIS A 30 6.64 -1.63 -14.09
CA HIS A 30 5.65 -2.58 -13.59
C HIS A 30 5.37 -2.28 -12.13
N LEU A 31 4.11 -2.02 -11.79
CA LEU A 31 3.71 -1.70 -10.42
C LEU A 31 2.98 -2.89 -9.79
N ILE A 32 3.55 -3.38 -8.70
CA ILE A 32 2.97 -4.42 -7.85
C ILE A 32 2.39 -3.74 -6.61
N VAL A 33 1.08 -3.90 -6.39
CA VAL A 33 0.42 -3.38 -5.19
C VAL A 33 0.08 -4.56 -4.29
N ALA A 34 0.58 -4.54 -3.06
CA ALA A 34 0.27 -5.55 -2.05
C ALA A 34 -0.82 -5.00 -1.12
N VAL A 35 -1.90 -5.74 -0.99
CA VAL A 35 -3.07 -5.39 -0.18
C VAL A 35 -3.04 -6.21 1.10
N GLN A 36 -3.13 -5.55 2.25
CA GLN A 36 -3.02 -6.26 3.53
C GLN A 36 -4.27 -7.10 3.82
N ASP A 37 -4.03 -8.33 4.26
CA ASP A 37 -5.09 -9.26 4.64
C ASP A 37 -5.88 -8.70 5.83
N SER A 38 -7.21 -8.73 5.73
CA SER A 38 -8.11 -8.25 6.79
C SER A 38 -7.90 -8.98 8.11
N ASP A 39 -7.60 -10.27 8.07
CA ASP A 39 -7.41 -11.07 9.29
C ASP A 39 -6.26 -10.54 10.14
N VAL A 40 -5.18 -10.09 9.49
CA VAL A 40 -4.03 -9.50 10.19
C VAL A 40 -4.41 -8.15 10.79
N ILE A 41 -5.12 -7.32 10.04
CA ILE A 41 -5.55 -6.00 10.51
C ILE A 41 -6.41 -6.16 11.76
N LEU A 42 -7.38 -7.08 11.73
CA LEU A 42 -8.29 -7.31 12.86
C LEU A 42 -7.59 -7.95 14.06
N LYS A 43 -6.49 -8.66 13.83
CA LYS A 43 -5.68 -9.22 14.91
C LYS A 43 -5.00 -8.12 15.73
N TYR A 44 -4.47 -7.09 15.07
CA TYR A 44 -3.77 -5.98 15.72
C TYR A 44 -4.72 -4.84 16.13
N LYS A 45 -5.84 -4.70 15.43
CA LYS A 45 -6.86 -3.69 15.69
C LYS A 45 -8.24 -4.35 15.68
N PRO A 46 -8.62 -5.09 16.75
CA PRO A 46 -9.90 -5.82 16.77
C PRO A 46 -11.13 -4.94 16.58
N GLU A 47 -11.01 -3.64 16.89
CA GLU A 47 -12.10 -2.68 16.78
C GLU A 47 -12.17 -2.02 15.40
N ALA A 48 -11.20 -2.29 14.53
CA ALA A 48 -11.21 -1.72 13.19
C ALA A 48 -12.41 -2.22 12.39
N LYS A 49 -13.11 -1.29 11.75
CA LYS A 49 -14.22 -1.63 10.86
C LYS A 49 -13.74 -1.59 9.43
N MET A 50 -13.60 -2.76 8.83
CA MET A 50 -13.27 -2.89 7.43
C MET A 50 -14.56 -2.79 6.62
N LEU A 51 -14.61 -1.86 5.67
CA LEU A 51 -15.77 -1.68 4.81
C LEU A 51 -15.82 -2.75 3.71
N TYR A 52 -14.65 -3.16 3.25
CA TYR A 52 -14.52 -4.13 2.17
C TYR A 52 -13.67 -5.31 2.60
N SER A 53 -13.99 -6.49 2.07
CA SER A 53 -13.19 -7.69 2.28
C SER A 53 -11.83 -7.55 1.59
N THR A 54 -10.90 -8.43 1.93
CA THR A 54 -9.60 -8.49 1.25
C THR A 54 -9.78 -8.66 -0.26
N GLU A 55 -10.66 -9.56 -0.67
CA GLU A 55 -10.93 -9.82 -2.09
C GLU A 55 -11.51 -8.60 -2.80
N GLU A 56 -12.45 -7.91 -2.17
CA GLU A 56 -13.05 -6.70 -2.73
C GLU A 56 -12.03 -5.59 -2.88
N ARG A 57 -11.16 -5.41 -1.89
CA ARG A 57 -10.10 -4.39 -1.96
C ARG A 57 -9.11 -4.69 -3.07
N CYS A 58 -8.72 -5.96 -3.22
CA CYS A 58 -7.86 -6.38 -4.33
C CYS A 58 -8.52 -6.14 -5.68
N TYR A 59 -9.79 -6.44 -5.80
CA TYR A 59 -10.56 -6.23 -7.02
C TYR A 59 -10.56 -4.76 -7.45
N MET A 60 -10.82 -3.86 -6.50
CA MET A 60 -10.86 -2.43 -6.76
C MET A 60 -9.48 -1.87 -7.10
N VAL A 61 -8.45 -2.29 -6.39
CA VAL A 61 -7.06 -1.87 -6.67
C VAL A 61 -6.65 -2.32 -8.06
N LYS A 62 -6.99 -3.54 -8.44
CA LYS A 62 -6.64 -4.08 -9.76
C LYS A 62 -7.32 -3.32 -10.89
N ALA A 63 -8.44 -2.68 -10.64
CA ALA A 63 -9.16 -1.89 -11.64
C ALA A 63 -8.48 -0.54 -11.93
N ILE A 64 -7.53 -0.12 -11.11
CA ILE A 64 -6.79 1.14 -11.30
C ILE A 64 -5.78 0.96 -12.43
N ARG A 65 -5.86 1.86 -13.42
CA ARG A 65 -5.08 1.73 -14.67
C ARG A 65 -3.57 1.69 -14.48
N TYR A 66 -3.06 2.25 -13.39
CA TYR A 66 -1.61 2.31 -13.11
C TYR A 66 -1.08 1.04 -12.46
N VAL A 67 -1.95 0.14 -12.02
CA VAL A 67 -1.58 -1.07 -11.29
C VAL A 67 -1.45 -2.23 -12.27
N ASP A 68 -0.31 -2.88 -12.27
CA ASP A 68 -0.05 -4.02 -13.15
C ASP A 68 -0.32 -5.36 -12.47
N GLU A 69 -0.10 -5.43 -11.15
CA GLU A 69 -0.23 -6.68 -10.41
C GLU A 69 -0.71 -6.40 -8.99
N VAL A 70 -1.62 -7.23 -8.48
CA VAL A 70 -2.12 -7.14 -7.10
C VAL A 70 -1.83 -8.44 -6.38
N ILE A 71 -1.25 -8.34 -5.19
CA ILE A 71 -0.98 -9.48 -4.31
C ILE A 71 -1.51 -9.17 -2.92
N VAL A 72 -1.68 -10.21 -2.10
CA VAL A 72 -2.09 -10.07 -0.70
C VAL A 72 -0.87 -10.26 0.18
N TYR A 73 -0.73 -9.44 1.22
CA TYR A 73 0.37 -9.59 2.17
C TYR A 73 -0.16 -9.58 3.61
N ARG A 74 0.63 -10.11 4.51
CA ARG A 74 0.33 -10.14 5.94
C ARG A 74 1.22 -9.16 6.70
N GLY A 75 2.53 -9.24 6.55
CA GLY A 75 3.48 -8.31 7.15
C GLY A 75 4.40 -7.72 6.10
N VAL A 76 4.68 -6.42 6.18
CA VAL A 76 5.51 -5.71 5.21
C VAL A 76 6.96 -6.17 5.26
N ASP A 77 7.46 -6.51 6.44
CA ASP A 77 8.82 -7.03 6.63
C ASP A 77 9.02 -8.41 6.00
N ASP A 78 7.95 -9.18 5.84
CA ASP A 78 8.00 -10.47 5.17
C ASP A 78 7.84 -10.34 3.65
N ILE A 79 6.89 -9.52 3.20
CA ILE A 79 6.57 -9.43 1.77
C ILE A 79 7.75 -8.89 0.95
N VAL A 80 8.55 -7.99 1.49
CA VAL A 80 9.72 -7.44 0.77
C VAL A 80 10.77 -8.52 0.50
N LYS A 81 10.80 -9.58 1.29
CA LYS A 81 11.72 -10.71 1.12
C LYS A 81 11.22 -11.74 0.11
N GLU A 82 9.92 -11.75 -0.15
CA GLU A 82 9.26 -12.78 -0.98
C GLU A 82 9.03 -12.33 -2.42
N VAL A 83 8.89 -11.04 -2.64
CA VAL A 83 8.53 -10.46 -3.94
C VAL A 83 9.78 -10.02 -4.69
N ASP A 84 9.82 -10.31 -5.98
CA ASP A 84 10.87 -9.80 -6.86
C ASP A 84 10.51 -8.38 -7.28
N PHE A 85 11.29 -7.41 -6.82
CA PHE A 85 11.11 -5.99 -7.13
C PHE A 85 12.44 -5.25 -7.08
N ASP A 86 12.45 -4.03 -7.61
CA ASP A 86 13.65 -3.16 -7.64
C ASP A 86 13.49 -1.93 -6.75
N VAL A 87 12.27 -1.40 -6.65
CA VAL A 87 11.96 -0.17 -5.91
C VAL A 87 10.82 -0.45 -4.93
N PHE A 88 11.02 -0.03 -3.69
CA PHE A 88 9.95 -0.02 -2.67
C PHE A 88 9.45 1.41 -2.51
N ALA A 89 8.21 1.67 -2.94
CA ALA A 89 7.58 2.98 -2.83
C ALA A 89 6.65 2.98 -1.62
N LYS A 90 6.82 3.95 -0.72
CA LYS A 90 6.00 4.04 0.49
C LYS A 90 5.56 5.48 0.74
N GLY A 91 4.51 5.62 1.54
CA GLY A 91 4.07 6.94 2.01
C GLY A 91 4.84 7.37 3.26
N PRO A 92 4.79 8.67 3.60
CA PRO A 92 5.53 9.20 4.75
C PRO A 92 5.00 8.69 6.09
N ASP A 93 3.74 8.25 6.14
CA ASP A 93 3.12 7.74 7.38
C ASP A 93 3.37 6.25 7.60
N GLN A 94 3.96 5.57 6.65
CA GLN A 94 4.25 4.14 6.73
C GLN A 94 5.63 3.95 7.38
N ASN A 95 5.68 4.17 8.68
CA ASN A 95 6.96 4.21 9.42
C ASN A 95 6.96 3.44 10.74
N HIS A 96 5.99 2.55 10.97
CA HIS A 96 6.02 1.68 12.17
C HIS A 96 7.16 0.67 12.06
N ALA A 97 7.36 -0.13 13.14
CA ALA A 97 8.50 -1.04 13.24
C ALA A 97 8.64 -1.99 12.03
N GLY A 98 7.52 -2.52 11.52
CA GLY A 98 7.53 -3.40 10.33
C GLY A 98 8.06 -2.69 9.09
N PHE A 99 7.66 -1.42 8.89
CA PHE A 99 8.15 -0.62 7.77
C PHE A 99 9.63 -0.27 7.92
N GLN A 100 10.06 0.03 9.15
CA GLN A 100 11.48 0.29 9.40
C GLN A 100 12.34 -0.93 9.07
N ALA A 101 11.89 -2.12 9.49
CA ALA A 101 12.57 -3.37 9.19
C ALA A 101 12.59 -3.64 7.68
N ALA A 102 11.48 -3.39 6.98
CA ALA A 102 11.40 -3.57 5.53
C ALA A 102 12.34 -2.64 4.78
N VAL A 103 12.40 -1.37 5.18
CA VAL A 103 13.29 -0.38 4.59
C VAL A 103 14.76 -0.78 4.79
N GLU A 104 15.11 -1.21 6.00
CA GLU A 104 16.47 -1.65 6.30
C GLU A 104 16.86 -2.86 5.46
N TRP A 105 15.96 -3.84 5.35
CA TRP A 105 16.19 -5.00 4.49
C TRP A 105 16.45 -4.59 3.04
N CYS A 106 15.63 -3.66 2.52
CA CYS A 106 15.80 -3.15 1.16
C CYS A 106 17.17 -2.51 0.95
N ARG A 107 17.62 -1.69 1.90
CA ARG A 107 18.94 -1.06 1.83
C ARG A 107 20.06 -2.07 1.84
N GLN A 108 19.96 -3.10 2.66
CA GLN A 108 20.97 -4.15 2.75
C GLN A 108 21.04 -5.01 1.49
N HIS A 109 19.97 -5.08 0.71
CA HIS A 109 19.86 -5.91 -0.48
C HIS A 109 19.87 -5.11 -1.78
N GLY A 110 20.29 -3.84 -1.73
CA GLY A 110 20.44 -3.02 -2.92
C GLY A 110 19.13 -2.59 -3.59
N LYS A 111 18.02 -2.64 -2.85
CA LYS A 111 16.74 -2.16 -3.35
C LYS A 111 16.60 -0.66 -3.07
N GLU A 112 16.06 0.07 -4.02
CA GLU A 112 15.79 1.50 -3.85
C GLU A 112 14.54 1.70 -3.00
N VAL A 113 14.57 2.67 -2.08
CA VAL A 113 13.40 3.05 -1.29
C VAL A 113 13.05 4.49 -1.63
N VAL A 114 11.81 4.72 -2.04
CA VAL A 114 11.31 6.05 -2.40
C VAL A 114 10.12 6.38 -1.52
N VAL A 115 10.16 7.52 -0.86
CA VAL A 115 9.03 8.04 -0.08
C VAL A 115 8.24 8.99 -0.98
N LEU A 116 6.99 8.64 -1.26
CA LEU A 116 6.13 9.46 -2.10
C LEU A 116 5.27 10.37 -1.22
N PRO A 117 5.10 11.64 -1.62
CA PRO A 117 4.30 12.57 -0.82
C PRO A 117 2.83 12.20 -0.84
N ARG A 118 2.11 12.56 0.23
CA ARG A 118 0.66 12.37 0.30
C ARG A 118 -0.03 13.43 -0.56
N THR A 119 -1.22 13.07 -1.06
CA THR A 119 -2.13 14.04 -1.66
C THR A 119 -2.79 14.80 -0.51
N GLU A 120 -2.61 16.11 -0.48
CA GLU A 120 -3.15 16.95 0.61
C GLU A 120 -4.68 16.97 0.61
N GLY A 121 -5.24 17.10 1.80
CA GLY A 121 -6.67 17.29 2.00
C GLY A 121 -7.53 16.05 1.90
N ILE A 122 -6.93 14.87 1.68
CA ILE A 122 -7.72 13.64 1.58
C ILE A 122 -7.02 12.47 2.26
N SER A 123 -7.80 11.66 2.98
CA SER A 123 -7.37 10.39 3.57
C SER A 123 -8.61 9.52 3.77
N SER A 124 -8.41 8.22 3.95
CA SER A 124 -9.53 7.31 4.25
C SER A 124 -10.20 7.70 5.56
N SER A 125 -9.44 8.13 6.57
CA SER A 125 -9.98 8.58 7.84
C SER A 125 -10.85 9.82 7.67
N TRP A 126 -10.39 10.80 6.89
CA TRP A 126 -11.15 12.01 6.60
C TRP A 126 -12.46 11.67 5.88
N LEU A 127 -12.41 10.78 4.90
CA LEU A 127 -13.62 10.36 4.17
C LEU A 127 -14.62 9.68 5.10
N LYS A 128 -14.17 8.81 5.99
CA LYS A 128 -15.05 8.13 6.94
C LYS A 128 -15.72 9.15 7.88
N GLU A 129 -15.00 10.16 8.33
CA GLU A 129 -15.55 11.24 9.16
C GLU A 129 -16.58 12.08 8.39
N GLU A 130 -16.30 12.43 7.15
CA GLU A 130 -17.24 13.20 6.33
C GLU A 130 -18.52 12.41 6.06
N ILE A 131 -18.44 11.11 5.83
CA ILE A 131 -19.59 10.25 5.64
C ILE A 131 -20.46 10.22 6.89
N LYS A 132 -19.87 10.18 8.10
CA LYS A 132 -20.61 10.21 9.35
C LYS A 132 -21.38 11.52 9.55
N ARG A 133 -20.93 12.61 8.97
CA ARG A 133 -21.56 13.93 9.07
C ARG A 133 -22.71 14.13 8.08
N MET A 134 -22.81 13.25 7.10
CA MET A 134 -23.86 13.32 6.07
C MET A 134 -25.23 12.78 6.57
#